data_7d775d359f8da00892d8f5f72d374b96
#
_entry.id   7d775d359f8da00892d8f5f72d374b96
#
_cell.length_a   1.000
_cell.length_b   1.000
_cell.length_c   1.000
_cell.angle_alpha   90.00
_cell.angle_beta   90.00
_cell.angle_gamma   90.00
#
_symmetry.space_group_name_H-M   'P 1'
#
loop_
_entity.id
_entity.type
_entity.pdbx_description
1 polymer ?
#
loop_
_entity_poly.entity_id
_entity_poly.type
_entity_poly.pdbx_seq_one_letter_code
_entity_poly.pdbx_strand_id
1 'polypeptide(L)'
;IYTSLFGRQRQMCIRDSEYGVAVGLEGFEPMSFEEAATLEAEIIDLRFDMGDGKFIRPESLDAASLTIQAFSINQATGELYDSVNDKTYVDNGEGNFVNKANPDEKLFPGWRAFSPLENYVGLVTDPVIRGPFINVFIWTFSFALITVVTMFAAGLALAIAFDKPLRFKRFYKSILILPYAIPSFMSILIWNGMFNRDFGAVNQLLGAPIDWYNDATLAKLVILIVNLWLGFPYFYLISSGALQALPGELEEAAAIDGASPAQIMARIKLPLLLQILSPLLIASFAFNFNNFNIVYLLTNGGPINVLAGETAGATDILITYAYKTAFGSAEQNLGLASAISVIMFLIVGGLSLWSLRRSKVLESVI
;
A
#
# COMPACT_ATOMS: atom_id res chain seq x y z
N ILE A 1 -24.64 25.72 28.79
CA ILE A 1 -24.91 24.26 28.94
C ILE A 1 -26.31 23.99 29.47
N TYR A 2 -26.95 24.93 30.12
CA TYR A 2 -28.19 24.66 30.89
C TYR A 2 -29.51 24.98 30.17
N THR A 3 -29.53 25.73 29.08
CA THR A 3 -30.78 26.23 28.48
C THR A 3 -31.57 25.19 27.65
N SER A 4 -30.93 24.21 27.03
CA SER A 4 -31.64 23.18 26.25
C SER A 4 -32.06 21.95 27.06
N LEU A 5 -31.43 21.74 28.22
CA LEU A 5 -31.54 20.51 29.01
C LEU A 5 -32.73 20.49 29.99
N PHE A 6 -33.19 21.62 30.44
CA PHE A 6 -34.13 21.68 31.56
C PHE A 6 -35.53 22.20 31.24
N GLY A 7 -35.88 22.38 29.98
CA GLY A 7 -37.17 22.89 29.54
C GLY A 7 -38.44 22.07 29.93
N ARG A 8 -38.31 20.94 30.63
CA ARG A 8 -39.45 20.10 31.04
C ARG A 8 -39.51 19.67 32.51
N GLN A 9 -38.55 19.99 33.34
CA GLN A 9 -38.66 19.69 34.77
C GLN A 9 -39.07 20.96 35.57
N ARG A 10 -40.32 20.99 35.98
CA ARG A 10 -40.98 22.11 36.67
C ARG A 10 -40.48 22.40 38.10
N GLN A 11 -39.30 21.97 38.51
CA GLN A 11 -38.83 22.14 39.90
C GLN A 11 -37.37 22.52 40.06
N MET A 12 -36.69 22.97 39.01
CA MET A 12 -35.38 23.58 39.22
C MET A 12 -35.47 25.07 39.02
N CYS A 13 -35.17 25.82 40.07
CA CYS A 13 -35.06 27.29 40.03
C CYS A 13 -33.81 27.65 39.24
N ILE A 14 -33.98 27.92 37.95
CA ILE A 14 -32.90 28.36 37.04
C ILE A 14 -32.83 29.88 37.15
N ARG A 15 -31.63 30.41 37.38
CA ARG A 15 -31.40 31.86 37.39
C ARG A 15 -31.17 32.29 35.94
N ASP A 16 -32.15 32.96 35.35
CA ASP A 16 -32.06 33.49 34.00
C ASP A 16 -31.28 34.80 33.93
N SER A 17 -30.49 34.97 32.86
CA SER A 17 -29.94 36.27 32.49
C SER A 17 -31.00 37.14 31.79
N GLU A 18 -30.73 38.44 31.62
CA GLU A 18 -31.58 39.40 30.91
C GLU A 18 -31.91 38.98 29.45
N TYR A 19 -31.20 37.97 28.93
CA TYR A 19 -31.35 37.42 27.57
C TYR A 19 -31.88 35.97 27.52
N GLY A 20 -32.44 35.47 28.63
CA GLY A 20 -33.01 34.10 28.66
C GLY A 20 -32.00 32.97 28.64
N VAL A 21 -30.73 33.25 28.91
CA VAL A 21 -29.66 32.23 29.02
C VAL A 21 -29.52 31.82 30.47
N ALA A 22 -29.60 30.53 30.80
CA ALA A 22 -29.43 30.04 32.16
C ALA A 22 -28.00 30.34 32.65
N VAL A 23 -27.91 31.05 33.77
CA VAL A 23 -26.64 31.49 34.37
C VAL A 23 -26.21 30.60 35.53
N GLY A 24 -27.13 29.81 36.09
CA GLY A 24 -26.81 28.87 37.16
C GLY A 24 -28.07 28.28 37.80
N LEU A 25 -27.90 27.39 38.75
CA LEU A 25 -28.95 26.83 39.58
C LEU A 25 -29.01 27.58 40.93
N GLU A 26 -30.21 27.79 41.47
CA GLU A 26 -30.36 28.40 42.79
C GLU A 26 -29.72 27.52 43.86
N GLY A 27 -28.79 28.08 44.63
CA GLY A 27 -28.05 27.37 45.69
C GLY A 27 -26.71 26.80 45.23
N PHE A 28 -26.31 27.00 43.97
CA PHE A 28 -24.98 26.59 43.43
C PHE A 28 -24.27 27.81 42.83
N GLU A 29 -22.99 27.94 43.08
CA GLU A 29 -22.14 28.91 42.40
C GLU A 29 -21.71 28.36 41.03
N PRO A 30 -21.83 29.15 39.93
CA PRO A 30 -21.35 28.72 38.64
C PRO A 30 -19.84 28.62 38.65
N MET A 31 -19.32 27.50 38.17
CA MET A 31 -17.90 27.28 37.99
C MET A 31 -17.34 28.19 36.89
N SER A 32 -16.16 28.76 37.09
CA SER A 32 -15.49 29.55 36.06
C SER A 32 -15.08 28.66 34.87
N PHE A 33 -14.93 29.27 33.69
CA PHE A 33 -14.50 28.52 32.50
C PHE A 33 -13.12 27.88 32.68
N GLU A 34 -12.20 28.56 33.41
CA GLU A 34 -10.85 28.03 33.69
C GLU A 34 -10.89 26.79 34.58
N GLU A 35 -11.75 26.81 35.61
CA GLU A 35 -11.96 25.65 36.49
C GLU A 35 -12.64 24.50 35.74
N ALA A 36 -13.66 24.81 34.91
CA ALA A 36 -14.32 23.79 34.07
C ALA A 36 -13.37 23.16 33.05
N ALA A 37 -12.44 23.92 32.48
CA ALA A 37 -11.44 23.41 31.54
C ALA A 37 -10.45 22.43 32.20
N THR A 38 -10.16 22.60 33.49
CA THR A 38 -9.31 21.64 34.23
C THR A 38 -10.00 20.31 34.50
N LEU A 39 -11.34 20.31 34.53
CA LEU A 39 -12.20 19.15 34.80
C LEU A 39 -12.88 18.62 33.52
N GLU A 40 -12.49 19.10 32.37
CA GLU A 40 -13.14 18.75 31.07
C GLU A 40 -13.28 17.24 30.87
N ALA A 41 -12.21 16.48 31.14
CA ALA A 41 -12.22 15.02 30.99
C ALA A 41 -13.24 14.34 31.92
N GLU A 42 -13.40 14.84 33.15
CA GLU A 42 -14.38 14.33 34.13
C GLU A 42 -15.81 14.73 33.74
N ILE A 43 -15.97 15.95 33.21
CA ILE A 43 -17.29 16.48 32.79
C ILE A 43 -17.80 15.70 31.57
N ILE A 44 -16.95 15.38 30.62
CA ILE A 44 -17.32 14.61 29.40
C ILE A 44 -17.73 13.16 29.77
N ASP A 45 -17.19 12.60 30.85
CA ASP A 45 -17.55 11.26 31.30
C ASP A 45 -18.87 11.20 32.12
N LEU A 46 -19.44 12.35 32.47
CA LEU A 46 -20.73 12.40 33.19
C LEU A 46 -21.85 11.85 32.29
N ARG A 47 -22.76 11.11 32.91
CA ARG A 47 -23.99 10.61 32.30
C ARG A 47 -25.17 10.96 33.20
N PHE A 48 -26.15 11.65 32.64
CA PHE A 48 -27.37 11.99 33.33
C PHE A 48 -28.51 11.12 32.78
N ASP A 49 -28.93 10.11 33.56
CA ASP A 49 -30.02 9.22 33.18
C ASP A 49 -31.35 9.95 33.18
N MET A 50 -32.08 9.89 32.07
CA MET A 50 -33.38 10.52 31.87
C MET A 50 -34.53 9.52 31.94
N GLY A 51 -34.22 8.23 32.19
CA GLY A 51 -35.15 7.13 32.09
C GLY A 51 -35.39 6.66 30.63
N ASP A 52 -36.07 5.52 30.48
CA ASP A 52 -36.37 4.89 29.16
C ASP A 52 -35.14 4.66 28.27
N GLY A 53 -33.97 4.39 28.86
CA GLY A 53 -32.72 4.18 28.13
C GLY A 53 -32.15 5.42 27.47
N LYS A 54 -32.63 6.62 27.87
CA LYS A 54 -32.14 7.90 27.39
C LYS A 54 -31.24 8.51 28.44
N PHE A 55 -30.11 9.04 28.02
CA PHE A 55 -29.22 9.78 28.90
C PHE A 55 -28.61 11.00 28.19
N ILE A 56 -28.31 12.02 28.95
CA ILE A 56 -27.62 13.21 28.48
C ILE A 56 -26.12 12.99 28.73
N ARG A 57 -25.33 13.19 27.69
CA ARG A 57 -23.87 13.15 27.75
C ARG A 57 -23.30 14.50 27.30
N PRO A 58 -22.45 15.14 28.10
CA PRO A 58 -21.67 16.28 27.64
C PRO A 58 -20.74 15.87 26.49
N GLU A 59 -20.66 16.66 25.43
CA GLU A 59 -19.71 16.50 24.31
C GLU A 59 -18.55 17.48 24.45
N SER A 60 -18.79 18.61 25.11
CA SER A 60 -17.82 19.66 25.43
C SER A 60 -18.30 20.44 26.64
N LEU A 61 -17.55 21.45 27.07
CA LEU A 61 -17.93 22.31 28.16
C LEU A 61 -19.21 23.15 27.91
N ASP A 62 -19.55 23.32 26.62
CA ASP A 62 -20.68 24.16 26.18
C ASP A 62 -21.76 23.39 25.41
N ALA A 63 -21.57 22.10 25.19
CA ALA A 63 -22.49 21.27 24.44
C ALA A 63 -22.75 19.93 25.12
N ALA A 64 -23.99 19.47 25.03
CA ALA A 64 -24.39 18.14 25.48
C ALA A 64 -25.41 17.54 24.51
N SER A 65 -25.33 16.24 24.27
CA SER A 65 -26.26 15.50 23.41
C SER A 65 -27.18 14.60 24.22
N LEU A 66 -28.40 14.43 23.71
CA LEU A 66 -29.32 13.40 24.19
C LEU A 66 -28.97 12.10 23.47
N THR A 67 -28.46 11.14 24.21
CA THR A 67 -28.07 9.84 23.69
C THR A 67 -29.13 8.81 24.06
N ILE A 68 -29.50 7.95 23.13
CA ILE A 68 -30.38 6.81 23.36
C ILE A 68 -29.50 5.56 23.38
N GLN A 69 -29.72 4.69 24.37
CA GLN A 69 -29.07 3.39 24.36
C GLN A 69 -29.71 2.53 23.25
N ALA A 70 -29.14 2.64 22.05
CA ALA A 70 -29.64 1.94 20.88
C ALA A 70 -29.42 0.43 21.00
N PHE A 71 -28.31 0.01 21.65
CA PHE A 71 -27.94 -1.40 21.73
C PHE A 71 -27.97 -1.89 23.17
N SER A 72 -28.54 -3.07 23.36
CA SER A 72 -28.50 -3.81 24.62
C SER A 72 -27.97 -5.23 24.39
N ILE A 73 -27.04 -5.70 25.25
CA ILE A 73 -26.49 -7.04 25.15
C ILE A 73 -27.19 -7.98 26.12
N ASN A 74 -27.67 -9.12 25.65
CA ASN A 74 -28.14 -10.20 26.49
C ASN A 74 -26.94 -11.01 26.98
N GLN A 75 -26.58 -10.87 28.23
CA GLN A 75 -25.41 -11.55 28.81
C GLN A 75 -25.51 -13.08 28.81
N ALA A 76 -26.71 -13.66 28.75
CA ALA A 76 -26.91 -15.09 28.75
C ALA A 76 -26.72 -15.73 27.35
N THR A 77 -27.13 -15.02 26.29
CA THR A 77 -27.06 -15.52 24.89
C THR A 77 -25.94 -14.87 24.08
N GLY A 78 -25.35 -13.76 24.57
CA GLY A 78 -24.38 -12.95 23.81
C GLY A 78 -25.00 -12.17 22.65
N GLU A 79 -26.34 -12.17 22.52
CA GLU A 79 -27.03 -11.45 21.45
C GLU A 79 -27.09 -9.95 21.74
N LEU A 80 -26.86 -9.14 20.72
CA LEU A 80 -26.96 -7.69 20.77
C LEU A 80 -28.27 -7.27 20.10
N TYR A 81 -29.14 -6.60 20.87
CA TYR A 81 -30.42 -6.10 20.39
C TYR A 81 -30.35 -4.60 20.11
N ASP A 82 -30.71 -4.22 18.89
CA ASP A 82 -30.88 -2.82 18.45
C ASP A 82 -32.34 -2.41 18.67
N SER A 83 -32.54 -1.58 19.68
CA SER A 83 -33.88 -1.09 20.05
C SER A 83 -34.44 -0.04 19.08
N VAL A 84 -33.60 0.57 18.25
CA VAL A 84 -34.00 1.62 17.29
C VAL A 84 -34.54 0.99 16.00
N ASN A 85 -33.87 -0.08 15.52
CA ASN A 85 -34.19 -0.73 14.25
C ASN A 85 -34.93 -2.07 14.43
N ASP A 86 -35.19 -2.48 15.69
CA ASP A 86 -35.80 -3.77 16.05
C ASP A 86 -35.08 -4.97 15.41
N LYS A 87 -33.74 -4.97 15.57
CA LYS A 87 -32.88 -6.00 14.98
C LYS A 87 -32.05 -6.70 16.07
N THR A 88 -31.89 -8.01 15.91
CA THR A 88 -31.01 -8.80 16.76
C THR A 88 -29.75 -9.19 16.00
N TYR A 89 -28.61 -8.93 16.59
CA TYR A 89 -27.32 -9.27 16.05
C TYR A 89 -26.64 -10.35 16.89
N VAL A 90 -25.94 -11.26 16.22
CA VAL A 90 -25.19 -12.37 16.84
C VAL A 90 -23.72 -12.30 16.41
N ASP A 91 -22.84 -12.77 17.29
CA ASP A 91 -21.43 -12.92 16.95
C ASP A 91 -21.27 -13.98 15.85
N ASN A 92 -20.61 -13.60 14.76
CA ASN A 92 -20.31 -14.52 13.66
C ASN A 92 -19.04 -15.35 13.87
N GLY A 93 -18.34 -15.18 14.99
CA GLY A 93 -17.03 -15.83 15.26
C GLY A 93 -15.86 -15.24 14.45
N GLU A 94 -16.12 -14.33 13.51
CA GLU A 94 -15.12 -13.69 12.63
C GLU A 94 -14.78 -12.27 13.06
N GLY A 95 -15.29 -11.81 14.20
CA GLY A 95 -15.00 -10.49 14.75
C GLY A 95 -16.04 -9.42 14.43
N ASN A 96 -17.25 -9.80 14.03
CA ASN A 96 -18.36 -8.88 13.83
C ASN A 96 -19.66 -9.41 14.41
N PHE A 97 -20.53 -8.50 14.81
CA PHE A 97 -21.94 -8.80 14.98
C PHE A 97 -22.67 -8.77 13.64
N VAL A 98 -23.39 -9.82 13.30
CA VAL A 98 -24.21 -9.94 12.08
C VAL A 98 -25.68 -10.00 12.45
N ASN A 99 -26.54 -9.43 11.60
CA ASN A 99 -27.97 -9.48 11.81
C ASN A 99 -28.45 -10.94 11.69
N LYS A 100 -29.15 -11.43 12.70
CA LYS A 100 -29.67 -12.80 12.78
C LYS A 100 -30.60 -13.17 11.62
N ALA A 101 -31.34 -12.17 11.08
CA ALA A 101 -32.25 -12.35 9.96
C ALA A 101 -31.55 -12.19 8.58
N ASN A 102 -30.46 -11.41 8.51
CA ASN A 102 -29.69 -11.16 7.28
C ASN A 102 -28.19 -11.15 7.60
N PRO A 103 -27.48 -12.28 7.47
CA PRO A 103 -26.05 -12.39 7.80
C PRO A 103 -25.13 -11.48 7.00
N ASP A 104 -25.57 -10.92 5.87
CA ASP A 104 -24.78 -9.96 5.08
C ASP A 104 -24.72 -8.57 5.73
N GLU A 105 -25.65 -8.28 6.64
CA GLU A 105 -25.67 -7.02 7.40
C GLU A 105 -24.79 -7.14 8.65
N LYS A 106 -23.62 -6.49 8.60
CA LYS A 106 -22.61 -6.48 9.69
C LYS A 106 -22.61 -5.15 10.42
N LEU A 107 -22.40 -5.19 11.72
CA LEU A 107 -22.14 -4.00 12.54
C LEU A 107 -20.66 -3.63 12.53
N PHE A 108 -20.38 -2.34 12.39
CA PHE A 108 -19.04 -1.75 12.49
C PHE A 108 -18.96 -0.76 13.66
N PRO A 109 -17.79 -0.64 14.32
CA PRO A 109 -16.57 -1.44 14.12
C PRO A 109 -16.69 -2.85 14.71
N GLY A 110 -16.02 -3.82 14.08
CA GLY A 110 -15.86 -5.16 14.63
C GLY A 110 -14.69 -5.25 15.62
N TRP A 111 -14.36 -6.47 16.07
CA TRP A 111 -13.19 -6.75 16.90
C TRP A 111 -12.25 -7.75 16.24
N ARG A 112 -11.04 -7.88 16.79
CA ARG A 112 -10.04 -8.82 16.27
C ARG A 112 -10.39 -10.23 16.71
N ALA A 113 -10.75 -11.09 15.74
CA ALA A 113 -10.92 -12.53 15.96
C ALA A 113 -9.65 -13.28 15.51
N PHE A 114 -9.35 -14.39 16.18
CA PHE A 114 -8.24 -15.25 15.79
C PHE A 114 -8.68 -16.18 14.66
N SER A 115 -8.10 -15.98 13.49
CA SER A 115 -8.41 -16.71 12.26
C SER A 115 -7.12 -17.27 11.64
N PRO A 116 -6.63 -18.44 12.07
CA PRO A 116 -5.29 -18.90 11.73
C PRO A 116 -5.11 -19.29 10.26
N LEU A 117 -6.13 -19.88 9.62
CA LEU A 117 -6.02 -20.38 8.25
C LEU A 117 -7.14 -19.90 7.30
N GLU A 118 -8.21 -19.35 7.80
CA GLU A 118 -9.39 -18.95 7.00
C GLU A 118 -9.02 -17.96 5.89
N ASN A 119 -8.18 -16.97 6.21
CA ASN A 119 -7.72 -15.99 5.20
C ASN A 119 -6.91 -16.64 4.08
N TYR A 120 -6.11 -17.69 4.36
CA TYR A 120 -5.38 -18.41 3.32
C TYR A 120 -6.29 -19.31 2.49
N VAL A 121 -7.27 -19.94 3.13
CA VAL A 121 -8.30 -20.74 2.44
C VAL A 121 -9.15 -19.81 1.56
N GLY A 122 -9.59 -18.66 2.08
CA GLY A 122 -10.35 -17.65 1.36
C GLY A 122 -9.66 -17.14 0.10
N LEU A 123 -8.33 -16.93 0.12
CA LEU A 123 -7.55 -16.55 -1.07
C LEU A 123 -7.68 -17.55 -2.24
N VAL A 124 -8.00 -18.81 -1.96
CA VAL A 124 -8.09 -19.87 -2.97
C VAL A 124 -9.54 -20.25 -3.28
N THR A 125 -10.44 -20.18 -2.29
CA THR A 125 -11.81 -20.71 -2.41
C THR A 125 -12.85 -19.63 -2.65
N ASP A 126 -12.66 -18.41 -2.14
CA ASP A 126 -13.61 -17.32 -2.31
C ASP A 126 -13.53 -16.74 -3.73
N PRO A 127 -14.58 -16.84 -4.56
CA PRO A 127 -14.56 -16.34 -5.92
C PRO A 127 -14.31 -14.84 -6.03
N VAL A 128 -14.73 -14.04 -5.03
CA VAL A 128 -14.57 -12.58 -5.01
C VAL A 128 -13.11 -12.19 -4.78
N ILE A 129 -12.39 -12.94 -3.96
CA ILE A 129 -11.00 -12.66 -3.59
C ILE A 129 -10.02 -13.34 -4.55
N ARG A 130 -10.31 -14.59 -4.95
CA ARG A 130 -9.41 -15.43 -5.75
C ARG A 130 -9.05 -14.83 -7.10
N GLY A 131 -10.05 -14.31 -7.82
CA GLY A 131 -9.84 -13.74 -9.16
C GLY A 131 -8.86 -12.56 -9.13
N PRO A 132 -9.16 -11.49 -8.38
CA PRO A 132 -8.26 -10.35 -8.21
C PRO A 132 -6.87 -10.76 -7.69
N PHE A 133 -6.81 -11.64 -6.68
CA PHE A 133 -5.54 -12.10 -6.11
C PHE A 133 -4.64 -12.79 -7.15
N ILE A 134 -5.18 -13.72 -7.94
CA ILE A 134 -4.41 -14.42 -8.98
C ILE A 134 -3.90 -13.44 -10.04
N ASN A 135 -4.73 -12.50 -10.49
CA ASN A 135 -4.34 -11.49 -11.48
C ASN A 135 -3.20 -10.60 -10.95
N VAL A 136 -3.33 -10.12 -9.72
CA VAL A 136 -2.29 -9.33 -9.05
C VAL A 136 -1.01 -10.15 -8.86
N PHE A 137 -1.14 -11.41 -8.48
CA PHE A 137 -0.01 -12.34 -8.30
C PHE A 137 0.78 -12.52 -9.61
N ILE A 138 0.09 -12.86 -10.70
CA ILE A 138 0.71 -13.03 -12.03
C ILE A 138 1.36 -11.72 -12.49
N TRP A 139 0.68 -10.60 -12.31
CA TRP A 139 1.22 -9.30 -12.67
C TRP A 139 2.45 -8.94 -11.84
N THR A 140 2.45 -9.19 -10.53
CA THR A 140 3.61 -8.92 -9.65
C THR A 140 4.86 -9.65 -10.13
N PHE A 141 4.72 -10.95 -10.44
CA PHE A 141 5.83 -11.74 -11.01
C PHE A 141 6.28 -11.21 -12.36
N SER A 142 5.34 -10.95 -13.26
CA SER A 142 5.62 -10.44 -14.60
C SER A 142 6.30 -9.09 -14.54
N PHE A 143 5.79 -8.18 -13.71
CA PHE A 143 6.36 -6.85 -13.48
C PHE A 143 7.80 -6.95 -12.98
N ALA A 144 8.05 -7.71 -11.92
CA ALA A 144 9.39 -7.85 -11.35
C ALA A 144 10.38 -8.47 -12.36
N LEU A 145 9.95 -9.51 -13.09
CA LEU A 145 10.78 -10.18 -14.08
C LEU A 145 11.09 -9.27 -15.29
N ILE A 146 10.07 -8.69 -15.90
CA ILE A 146 10.23 -7.79 -17.06
C ILE A 146 11.12 -6.61 -16.70
N THR A 147 10.89 -6.02 -15.54
CA THR A 147 11.69 -4.90 -15.03
C THR A 147 13.16 -5.27 -14.90
N VAL A 148 13.50 -6.37 -14.22
CA VAL A 148 14.89 -6.78 -14.04
C VAL A 148 15.56 -7.11 -15.37
N VAL A 149 14.88 -7.83 -16.26
CA VAL A 149 15.42 -8.19 -17.57
C VAL A 149 15.67 -6.93 -18.41
N THR A 150 14.72 -6.01 -18.47
CA THR A 150 14.86 -4.79 -19.27
C THR A 150 15.91 -3.84 -18.72
N MET A 151 15.96 -3.64 -17.40
CA MET A 151 16.97 -2.83 -16.73
C MET A 151 18.39 -3.41 -16.93
N PHE A 152 18.53 -4.73 -16.75
CA PHE A 152 19.81 -5.41 -16.96
C PHE A 152 20.26 -5.33 -18.44
N ALA A 153 19.35 -5.60 -19.37
CA ALA A 153 19.64 -5.51 -20.79
C ALA A 153 20.08 -4.09 -21.19
N ALA A 154 19.35 -3.06 -20.75
CA ALA A 154 19.70 -1.67 -21.02
C ALA A 154 21.02 -1.27 -20.36
N GLY A 155 21.21 -1.60 -19.09
CA GLY A 155 22.42 -1.30 -18.34
C GLY A 155 23.65 -1.98 -18.93
N LEU A 156 23.55 -3.26 -19.27
CA LEU A 156 24.62 -4.03 -19.90
C LEU A 156 24.94 -3.50 -21.30
N ALA A 157 23.93 -3.20 -22.13
CA ALA A 157 24.15 -2.63 -23.45
C ALA A 157 24.91 -1.30 -23.37
N LEU A 158 24.53 -0.43 -22.44
CA LEU A 158 25.25 0.82 -22.17
C LEU A 158 26.67 0.54 -21.63
N ALA A 159 26.86 -0.42 -20.72
CA ALA A 159 28.17 -0.78 -20.21
C ALA A 159 29.11 -1.22 -21.35
N ILE A 160 28.64 -2.06 -22.27
CA ILE A 160 29.40 -2.51 -23.45
C ILE A 160 29.69 -1.32 -24.39
N ALA A 161 28.69 -0.46 -24.65
CA ALA A 161 28.88 0.69 -25.55
C ALA A 161 29.90 1.69 -24.99
N PHE A 162 29.93 1.91 -23.67
CA PHE A 162 30.85 2.82 -23.01
C PHE A 162 32.12 2.17 -22.48
N ASP A 163 32.38 0.87 -22.77
CA ASP A 163 33.62 0.23 -22.42
C ASP A 163 34.78 0.72 -23.32
N LYS A 164 34.48 1.06 -24.57
CA LYS A 164 35.43 1.60 -25.53
C LYS A 164 36.02 2.96 -25.11
N PRO A 165 37.22 3.32 -25.58
CA PRO A 165 37.80 4.64 -25.36
C PRO A 165 37.00 5.73 -26.10
N LEU A 166 36.17 6.47 -25.39
CA LEU A 166 35.34 7.56 -25.92
C LEU A 166 35.91 8.90 -25.45
N ARG A 167 35.89 9.90 -26.38
CA ARG A 167 36.14 11.29 -26.01
C ARG A 167 35.02 11.79 -25.06
N PHE A 168 35.42 12.39 -23.93
CA PHE A 168 34.48 12.81 -22.87
C PHE A 168 33.71 11.66 -22.13
N LYS A 169 34.26 10.47 -22.07
CA LYS A 169 33.69 9.30 -21.38
C LYS A 169 33.18 9.62 -19.97
N ARG A 170 33.90 10.44 -19.19
CA ARG A 170 33.49 10.83 -17.83
C ARG A 170 32.18 11.62 -17.81
N PHE A 171 32.02 12.55 -18.76
CA PHE A 171 30.81 13.36 -18.87
C PHE A 171 29.59 12.51 -19.18
N TYR A 172 29.69 11.62 -20.18
CA TYR A 172 28.58 10.71 -20.52
C TYR A 172 28.21 9.79 -19.35
N LYS A 173 29.20 9.24 -18.64
CA LYS A 173 28.96 8.42 -17.44
C LYS A 173 28.21 9.22 -16.35
N SER A 174 28.55 10.47 -16.12
CA SER A 174 27.85 11.31 -15.15
C SER A 174 26.39 11.55 -15.52
N ILE A 175 26.09 11.80 -16.80
CA ILE A 175 24.70 11.97 -17.27
C ILE A 175 23.90 10.66 -17.11
N LEU A 176 24.50 9.50 -17.43
CA LEU A 176 23.82 8.21 -17.31
C LEU A 176 23.46 7.85 -15.86
N ILE A 177 24.25 8.34 -14.91
CA ILE A 177 24.01 8.06 -13.49
C ILE A 177 23.02 9.07 -12.86
N LEU A 178 22.77 10.21 -13.52
CA LEU A 178 21.93 11.28 -13.01
C LEU A 178 20.55 10.81 -12.52
N PRO A 179 19.81 9.93 -13.23
CA PRO A 179 18.53 9.42 -12.75
C PRO A 179 18.60 8.75 -11.37
N TYR A 180 19.70 8.07 -11.10
CA TYR A 180 19.92 7.36 -9.84
C TYR A 180 20.26 8.30 -8.68
N ALA A 181 20.76 9.51 -8.96
CA ALA A 181 21.09 10.51 -7.96
C ALA A 181 19.87 11.28 -7.43
N ILE A 182 18.73 11.23 -8.15
CA ILE A 182 17.49 11.90 -7.76
C ILE A 182 16.66 10.96 -6.89
N PRO A 183 16.09 11.43 -5.75
CA PRO A 183 15.19 10.59 -4.95
C PRO A 183 14.06 10.01 -5.80
N SER A 184 13.87 8.69 -5.73
CA SER A 184 12.96 7.96 -6.61
C SER A 184 11.52 8.48 -6.56
N PHE A 185 11.02 8.85 -5.37
CA PHE A 185 9.66 9.37 -5.22
C PHE A 185 9.44 10.69 -5.98
N MET A 186 10.45 11.59 -5.99
CA MET A 186 10.37 12.84 -6.76
C MET A 186 10.34 12.56 -8.26
N SER A 187 11.20 11.65 -8.72
CA SER A 187 11.23 11.24 -10.13
C SER A 187 9.89 10.63 -10.55
N ILE A 188 9.29 9.77 -9.73
CA ILE A 188 7.99 9.16 -10.02
C ILE A 188 6.89 10.22 -10.16
N LEU A 189 6.85 11.22 -9.27
CA LEU A 189 5.87 12.30 -9.34
C LEU A 189 6.06 13.19 -10.57
N ILE A 190 7.31 13.47 -10.97
CA ILE A 190 7.61 14.18 -12.21
C ILE A 190 7.10 13.39 -13.42
N TRP A 191 7.42 12.09 -13.48
CA TRP A 191 6.95 11.21 -14.55
C TRP A 191 5.42 11.11 -14.59
N ASN A 192 4.75 11.07 -13.43
CA ASN A 192 3.29 11.09 -13.35
C ASN A 192 2.72 12.35 -14.06
N GLY A 193 3.30 13.52 -13.82
CA GLY A 193 2.94 14.75 -14.51
C GLY A 193 3.27 14.72 -16.01
N MET A 194 4.41 14.12 -16.42
CA MET A 194 4.80 14.00 -17.82
C MET A 194 3.84 13.13 -18.65
N PHE A 195 3.24 12.10 -18.05
CA PHE A 195 2.24 11.23 -18.68
C PHE A 195 0.80 11.73 -18.51
N ASN A 196 0.59 12.95 -17.99
CA ASN A 196 -0.75 13.52 -17.88
C ASN A 196 -1.41 13.65 -19.26
N ARG A 197 -2.70 13.31 -19.36
CA ARG A 197 -3.46 13.32 -20.62
C ARG A 197 -3.53 14.69 -21.27
N ASP A 198 -3.80 15.75 -20.49
CA ASP A 198 -4.17 17.05 -21.01
C ASP A 198 -2.96 17.99 -21.18
N PHE A 199 -2.01 17.94 -20.23
CA PHE A 199 -0.86 18.86 -20.23
C PHE A 199 0.51 18.14 -20.16
N GLY A 200 0.53 16.79 -20.18
CA GLY A 200 1.76 16.02 -20.09
C GLY A 200 2.68 16.21 -21.28
N ALA A 201 3.98 16.40 -21.01
CA ALA A 201 5.00 16.59 -22.04
C ALA A 201 5.09 15.43 -23.03
N VAL A 202 4.81 14.20 -22.60
CA VAL A 202 4.82 13.02 -23.47
C VAL A 202 3.74 13.14 -24.55
N ASN A 203 2.52 13.50 -24.18
CA ASN A 203 1.42 13.69 -25.15
C ASN A 203 1.67 14.87 -26.08
N GLN A 204 2.26 15.95 -25.58
CA GLN A 204 2.65 17.10 -26.43
C GLN A 204 3.69 16.68 -27.47
N LEU A 205 4.68 15.88 -27.09
CA LEU A 205 5.71 15.38 -28.00
C LEU A 205 5.15 14.40 -29.05
N LEU A 206 4.18 13.58 -28.66
CA LEU A 206 3.53 12.61 -29.55
C LEU A 206 2.44 13.23 -30.42
N GLY A 207 1.98 14.44 -30.10
CA GLY A 207 0.92 15.12 -30.81
C GLY A 207 -0.46 14.46 -30.66
N ALA A 208 -0.68 13.66 -29.59
CA ALA A 208 -1.92 12.92 -29.37
C ALA A 208 -2.30 12.92 -27.88
N PRO A 209 -3.60 13.12 -27.53
CA PRO A 209 -4.08 13.11 -26.14
C PRO A 209 -4.31 11.68 -25.66
N ILE A 210 -3.24 10.91 -25.47
CA ILE A 210 -3.30 9.52 -25.03
C ILE A 210 -3.64 9.48 -23.54
N ASP A 211 -4.61 8.65 -23.17
CA ASP A 211 -5.00 8.43 -21.78
C ASP A 211 -4.24 7.22 -21.19
N TRP A 212 -3.07 7.52 -20.66
CA TRP A 212 -2.12 6.52 -20.18
C TRP A 212 -2.60 5.75 -18.95
N TYR A 213 -3.44 6.36 -18.11
CA TYR A 213 -3.78 5.80 -16.81
C TYR A 213 -5.13 5.08 -16.77
N ASN A 214 -6.02 5.33 -17.74
CA ASN A 214 -7.34 4.68 -17.80
C ASN A 214 -7.35 3.41 -18.69
N ASP A 215 -6.27 3.15 -19.44
CA ASP A 215 -6.07 1.88 -20.13
C ASP A 215 -5.12 0.98 -19.33
N ALA A 216 -5.55 -0.25 -19.05
CA ALA A 216 -4.79 -1.21 -18.24
C ALA A 216 -3.41 -1.56 -18.83
N THR A 217 -3.31 -1.65 -20.15
CA THR A 217 -2.07 -1.99 -20.85
C THR A 217 -1.12 -0.80 -20.87
N LEU A 218 -1.64 0.38 -21.16
CA LEU A 218 -0.85 1.60 -21.16
C LEU A 218 -0.35 1.95 -19.76
N ALA A 219 -1.17 1.81 -18.73
CA ALA A 219 -0.77 2.03 -17.34
C ALA A 219 0.38 1.08 -16.92
N LYS A 220 0.31 -0.20 -17.28
CA LYS A 220 1.40 -1.17 -17.08
C LYS A 220 2.66 -0.77 -17.83
N LEU A 221 2.52 -0.30 -19.07
CA LEU A 221 3.65 0.16 -19.89
C LEU A 221 4.33 1.38 -19.26
N VAL A 222 3.55 2.37 -18.78
CA VAL A 222 4.09 3.56 -18.09
C VAL A 222 4.90 3.16 -16.87
N ILE A 223 4.40 2.25 -16.02
CA ILE A 223 5.15 1.74 -14.87
C ILE A 223 6.47 1.11 -15.30
N LEU A 224 6.46 0.26 -16.34
CA LEU A 224 7.67 -0.40 -16.84
C LEU A 224 8.69 0.61 -17.38
N ILE A 225 8.25 1.62 -18.14
CA ILE A 225 9.12 2.68 -18.70
C ILE A 225 9.77 3.50 -17.59
N VAL A 226 8.95 3.97 -16.64
CA VAL A 226 9.45 4.80 -15.53
C VAL A 226 10.41 3.99 -14.64
N ASN A 227 10.06 2.74 -14.37
CA ASN A 227 10.92 1.87 -13.55
C ASN A 227 12.23 1.54 -14.28
N LEU A 228 12.18 1.29 -15.59
CA LEU A 228 13.39 1.12 -16.42
C LEU A 228 14.30 2.36 -16.31
N TRP A 229 13.73 3.57 -16.44
CA TRP A 229 14.49 4.81 -16.34
C TRP A 229 15.13 5.00 -14.96
N LEU A 230 14.47 4.60 -13.90
CA LEU A 230 15.01 4.67 -12.54
C LEU A 230 16.12 3.64 -12.29
N GLY A 231 16.02 2.44 -12.89
CA GLY A 231 16.86 1.30 -12.53
C GLY A 231 18.01 0.99 -13.49
N PHE A 232 17.96 1.42 -14.78
CA PHE A 232 19.05 1.10 -15.70
C PHE A 232 20.43 1.63 -15.27
N PRO A 233 20.55 2.79 -14.55
CA PRO A 233 21.86 3.27 -14.15
C PRO A 233 22.56 2.35 -13.15
N TYR A 234 21.79 1.75 -12.24
CA TYR A 234 22.32 0.75 -11.32
C TYR A 234 22.92 -0.44 -12.09
N PHE A 235 22.17 -0.99 -13.04
CA PHE A 235 22.65 -2.11 -13.86
C PHE A 235 23.81 -1.71 -14.78
N TYR A 236 23.85 -0.48 -15.25
CA TYR A 236 25.00 0.05 -15.98
C TYR A 236 26.27 0.04 -15.11
N LEU A 237 26.17 0.50 -13.86
CA LEU A 237 27.32 0.56 -12.94
C LEU A 237 27.86 -0.85 -12.61
N ILE A 238 26.96 -1.77 -12.19
CA ILE A 238 27.40 -3.13 -11.82
C ILE A 238 27.89 -3.93 -13.01
N SER A 239 27.26 -3.78 -14.20
CA SER A 239 27.73 -4.44 -15.43
C SER A 239 29.07 -3.89 -15.89
N SER A 240 29.27 -2.57 -15.79
CA SER A 240 30.57 -1.94 -16.13
C SER A 240 31.70 -2.42 -15.20
N GLY A 241 31.41 -2.58 -13.90
CA GLY A 241 32.37 -3.14 -12.94
C GLY A 241 32.67 -4.63 -13.22
N ALA A 242 31.62 -5.42 -13.47
CA ALA A 242 31.77 -6.83 -13.76
C ALA A 242 32.52 -7.10 -15.10
N LEU A 243 32.27 -6.28 -16.13
CA LEU A 243 33.03 -6.38 -17.41
C LEU A 243 34.53 -6.12 -17.19
N GLN A 244 34.88 -5.14 -16.35
CA GLN A 244 36.28 -4.83 -16.05
C GLN A 244 36.97 -5.89 -15.17
N ALA A 245 36.22 -6.69 -14.44
CA ALA A 245 36.75 -7.80 -13.63
C ALA A 245 37.01 -9.07 -14.43
N LEU A 246 36.54 -9.19 -15.68
CA LEU A 246 36.82 -10.35 -16.51
C LEU A 246 38.26 -10.33 -17.01
N PRO A 247 39.00 -11.45 -16.91
CA PRO A 247 40.37 -11.56 -17.47
C PRO A 247 40.38 -11.29 -18.98
N GLY A 248 41.22 -10.34 -19.41
CA GLY A 248 41.38 -10.00 -20.84
C GLY A 248 41.90 -11.15 -21.68
N GLU A 249 42.67 -12.04 -21.08
CA GLU A 249 43.25 -13.25 -21.72
C GLU A 249 42.19 -14.14 -22.34
N LEU A 250 40.97 -14.20 -21.78
CA LEU A 250 39.85 -14.98 -22.36
C LEU A 250 39.37 -14.38 -23.68
N GLU A 251 39.39 -13.07 -23.81
CA GLU A 251 39.00 -12.36 -25.03
C GLU A 251 40.08 -12.49 -26.10
N GLU A 252 41.37 -12.35 -25.71
CA GLU A 252 42.50 -12.50 -26.61
C GLU A 252 42.62 -13.94 -27.16
N ALA A 253 42.50 -14.96 -26.31
CA ALA A 253 42.50 -16.35 -26.72
C ALA A 253 41.38 -16.65 -27.70
N ALA A 254 40.15 -16.22 -27.41
CA ALA A 254 39.02 -16.42 -28.30
C ALA A 254 39.19 -15.69 -29.66
N ALA A 255 39.81 -14.51 -29.66
CA ALA A 255 40.10 -13.75 -30.86
C ALA A 255 41.16 -14.48 -31.73
N ILE A 256 42.17 -15.11 -31.13
CA ILE A 256 43.15 -15.93 -31.81
C ILE A 256 42.47 -17.16 -32.47
N ASP A 257 41.48 -17.75 -31.80
CA ASP A 257 40.66 -18.85 -32.33
C ASP A 257 39.67 -18.39 -33.41
N GLY A 258 39.66 -17.12 -33.80
CA GLY A 258 38.83 -16.57 -34.87
C GLY A 258 37.40 -16.22 -34.45
N ALA A 259 37.11 -16.11 -33.16
CA ALA A 259 35.78 -15.71 -32.72
C ALA A 259 35.53 -14.22 -33.00
N SER A 260 34.35 -13.90 -33.52
CA SER A 260 33.93 -12.51 -33.68
C SER A 260 33.60 -11.84 -32.33
N PRO A 261 33.68 -10.51 -32.23
CA PRO A 261 33.34 -9.80 -30.99
C PRO A 261 31.94 -10.15 -30.44
N ALA A 262 30.96 -10.37 -31.31
CA ALA A 262 29.62 -10.80 -30.93
C ALA A 262 29.60 -12.22 -30.33
N GLN A 263 30.41 -13.14 -30.89
CA GLN A 263 30.56 -14.50 -30.36
C GLN A 263 31.27 -14.49 -29.01
N ILE A 264 32.31 -13.69 -28.86
CA ILE A 264 33.00 -13.49 -27.55
C ILE A 264 32.03 -12.97 -26.52
N MET A 265 31.24 -11.93 -26.84
CA MET A 265 30.24 -11.38 -25.94
C MET A 265 29.18 -12.44 -25.58
N ALA A 266 28.56 -13.08 -26.53
CA ALA A 266 27.43 -13.97 -26.29
C ALA A 266 27.81 -15.31 -25.66
N ARG A 267 28.99 -15.89 -26.02
CA ARG A 267 29.40 -17.23 -25.59
C ARG A 267 30.37 -17.26 -24.41
N ILE A 268 31.08 -16.17 -24.17
CA ILE A 268 32.11 -16.10 -23.12
C ILE A 268 31.72 -15.05 -22.08
N LYS A 269 31.62 -13.76 -22.44
CA LYS A 269 31.41 -12.67 -21.48
C LYS A 269 30.02 -12.74 -20.81
N LEU A 270 28.95 -12.87 -21.59
CA LEU A 270 27.60 -12.85 -21.06
C LEU A 270 27.31 -14.00 -20.06
N PRO A 271 27.67 -15.25 -20.28
CA PRO A 271 27.50 -16.31 -19.30
C PRO A 271 28.28 -16.05 -18.00
N LEU A 272 29.51 -15.57 -18.09
CA LEU A 272 30.32 -15.21 -16.91
C LEU A 272 29.72 -14.04 -16.14
N LEU A 273 29.26 -13.00 -16.86
CA LEU A 273 28.57 -11.86 -16.23
C LEU A 273 27.29 -12.29 -15.53
N LEU A 274 26.48 -13.15 -16.14
CA LEU A 274 25.27 -13.68 -15.51
C LEU A 274 25.59 -14.48 -14.25
N GLN A 275 26.68 -15.23 -14.25
CA GLN A 275 27.12 -15.95 -13.05
C GLN A 275 27.53 -15.00 -11.92
N ILE A 276 28.36 -13.99 -12.23
CA ILE A 276 28.82 -12.98 -11.25
C ILE A 276 27.67 -12.12 -10.73
N LEU A 277 26.77 -11.69 -11.62
CA LEU A 277 25.68 -10.76 -11.31
C LEU A 277 24.40 -11.46 -10.81
N SER A 278 24.33 -12.80 -10.86
CA SER A 278 23.10 -13.52 -10.47
C SER A 278 22.57 -13.19 -9.08
N PRO A 279 23.38 -13.00 -8.02
CA PRO A 279 22.85 -12.60 -6.72
C PRO A 279 22.21 -11.21 -6.75
N LEU A 280 22.80 -10.28 -7.51
CA LEU A 280 22.28 -8.91 -7.66
C LEU A 280 21.01 -8.87 -8.51
N LEU A 281 20.90 -9.72 -9.53
CA LEU A 281 19.67 -9.88 -10.32
C LEU A 281 18.52 -10.38 -9.47
N ILE A 282 18.77 -11.38 -8.61
CA ILE A 282 17.75 -11.93 -7.72
C ILE A 282 17.37 -10.91 -6.63
N ALA A 283 18.34 -10.19 -6.06
CA ALA A 283 18.07 -9.11 -5.13
C ALA A 283 17.23 -7.99 -5.77
N SER A 284 17.52 -7.64 -7.03
CA SER A 284 16.75 -6.67 -7.79
C SER A 284 15.33 -7.17 -8.11
N PHE A 285 15.15 -8.47 -8.36
CA PHE A 285 13.83 -9.08 -8.51
C PHE A 285 13.04 -8.95 -7.20
N ALA A 286 13.63 -9.31 -6.06
CA ALA A 286 12.98 -9.19 -4.76
C ALA A 286 12.61 -7.74 -4.41
N PHE A 287 13.46 -6.78 -4.75
CA PHE A 287 13.18 -5.35 -4.60
C PHE A 287 11.98 -4.92 -5.45
N ASN A 288 11.97 -5.26 -6.74
CA ASN A 288 10.89 -4.88 -7.64
C ASN A 288 9.57 -5.62 -7.33
N PHE A 289 9.65 -6.86 -6.85
CA PHE A 289 8.49 -7.63 -6.39
C PHE A 289 7.72 -6.90 -5.26
N ASN A 290 8.43 -6.12 -4.45
CA ASN A 290 7.89 -5.34 -3.33
C ASN A 290 7.96 -3.82 -3.57
N ASN A 291 8.05 -3.35 -4.81
CA ASN A 291 8.22 -1.94 -5.12
C ASN A 291 6.89 -1.17 -5.02
N PHE A 292 6.46 -0.92 -3.77
CA PHE A 292 5.23 -0.19 -3.46
C PHE A 292 5.19 1.19 -4.12
N ASN A 293 6.28 1.96 -4.01
CA ASN A 293 6.29 3.37 -4.37
C ASN A 293 5.99 3.62 -5.84
N ILE A 294 6.57 2.82 -6.74
CA ILE A 294 6.38 3.02 -8.19
C ILE A 294 4.91 2.85 -8.58
N VAL A 295 4.23 1.84 -8.05
CA VAL A 295 2.83 1.57 -8.36
C VAL A 295 1.92 2.58 -7.67
N TYR A 296 2.13 2.81 -6.37
CA TYR A 296 1.26 3.67 -5.58
C TYR A 296 1.30 5.13 -6.03
N LEU A 297 2.48 5.69 -6.26
CA LEU A 297 2.65 7.09 -6.64
C LEU A 297 2.36 7.38 -8.12
N LEU A 298 2.52 6.39 -9.00
CA LEU A 298 2.34 6.60 -10.43
C LEU A 298 0.89 6.36 -10.88
N THR A 299 0.29 5.25 -10.46
CA THR A 299 -1.04 4.80 -10.92
C THR A 299 -2.03 4.56 -9.79
N ASN A 300 -1.57 4.58 -8.54
CA ASN A 300 -2.34 4.11 -7.38
C ASN A 300 -2.97 2.72 -7.61
N GLY A 301 -2.26 1.84 -8.36
CA GLY A 301 -2.73 0.51 -8.73
C GLY A 301 -3.78 0.47 -9.83
N GLY A 302 -4.26 1.64 -10.32
CA GLY A 302 -5.30 1.74 -11.35
C GLY A 302 -4.87 1.24 -12.74
N PRO A 303 -5.81 1.24 -13.70
CA PRO A 303 -7.23 1.49 -13.52
C PRO A 303 -7.96 0.37 -12.77
N ILE A 304 -9.07 0.71 -12.11
CA ILE A 304 -9.93 -0.21 -11.39
C ILE A 304 -11.37 -0.10 -11.93
N ASN A 305 -12.01 -1.22 -12.18
CA ASN A 305 -13.41 -1.24 -12.60
C ASN A 305 -14.33 -1.48 -11.40
N VAL A 306 -14.67 -0.40 -10.71
CA VAL A 306 -15.56 -0.45 -9.54
C VAL A 306 -16.94 -0.99 -9.88
N LEU A 307 -17.45 -0.70 -11.10
CA LEU A 307 -18.76 -1.17 -11.55
C LEU A 307 -18.81 -2.69 -11.77
N ALA A 308 -17.66 -3.30 -12.06
CA ALA A 308 -17.53 -4.76 -12.15
C ALA A 308 -17.24 -5.42 -10.78
N GLY A 309 -17.22 -4.66 -9.69
CA GLY A 309 -16.92 -5.18 -8.35
C GLY A 309 -15.44 -5.56 -8.16
N GLU A 310 -14.52 -5.05 -8.99
CA GLU A 310 -13.10 -5.32 -8.83
C GLU A 310 -12.56 -4.70 -7.54
N THR A 311 -11.87 -5.50 -6.75
CA THR A 311 -11.21 -5.08 -5.49
C THR A 311 -9.75 -4.70 -5.68
N ALA A 312 -9.16 -5.05 -6.82
CA ALA A 312 -7.79 -4.73 -7.21
C ALA A 312 -7.77 -4.03 -8.57
N GLY A 313 -6.90 -3.05 -8.73
CA GLY A 313 -6.69 -2.39 -10.02
C GLY A 313 -5.70 -3.16 -10.92
N ALA A 314 -5.70 -2.82 -12.20
CA ALA A 314 -4.94 -3.51 -13.23
C ALA A 314 -3.42 -3.47 -13.03
N THR A 315 -2.90 -2.46 -12.35
CA THR A 315 -1.48 -2.29 -12.06
C THR A 315 -1.09 -2.59 -10.61
N ASP A 316 -2.05 -3.00 -9.77
CA ASP A 316 -1.73 -3.41 -8.41
C ASP A 316 -0.76 -4.60 -8.40
N ILE A 317 0.25 -4.50 -7.56
CA ILE A 317 1.12 -5.61 -7.17
C ILE A 317 0.72 -6.10 -5.76
N LEU A 318 1.19 -7.25 -5.34
CA LEU A 318 0.76 -7.87 -4.07
C LEU A 318 0.86 -6.93 -2.87
N ILE A 319 1.93 -6.12 -2.78
CA ILE A 319 2.10 -5.19 -1.66
C ILE A 319 1.12 -4.02 -1.71
N THR A 320 0.78 -3.47 -2.88
CA THR A 320 -0.22 -2.40 -3.00
C THR A 320 -1.64 -2.94 -2.78
N TYR A 321 -1.90 -4.17 -3.23
CA TYR A 321 -3.16 -4.86 -2.97
C TYR A 321 -3.34 -5.16 -1.48
N ALA A 322 -2.31 -5.69 -0.80
CA ALA A 322 -2.35 -5.90 0.65
C ALA A 322 -2.56 -4.59 1.42
N TYR A 323 -1.89 -3.50 0.99
CA TYR A 323 -2.07 -2.18 1.60
C TYR A 323 -3.51 -1.67 1.46
N LYS A 324 -4.10 -1.77 0.26
CA LYS A 324 -5.48 -1.36 0.01
C LYS A 324 -6.48 -2.22 0.80
N THR A 325 -6.25 -3.52 0.90
CA THR A 325 -7.06 -4.44 1.69
C THR A 325 -7.02 -4.09 3.18
N ALA A 326 -5.86 -3.67 3.68
CA ALA A 326 -5.69 -3.29 5.09
C ALA A 326 -6.25 -1.90 5.43
N PHE A 327 -6.13 -0.91 4.51
CA PHE A 327 -6.32 0.50 4.82
C PHE A 327 -7.21 1.26 3.83
N GLY A 328 -7.49 0.69 2.66
CA GLY A 328 -8.16 1.40 1.56
C GLY A 328 -9.68 1.24 1.52
N SER A 329 -10.27 0.36 2.31
CA SER A 329 -11.71 0.11 2.36
C SER A 329 -12.31 0.47 3.73
N ALA A 330 -13.61 0.73 3.77
CA ALA A 330 -14.34 0.90 5.02
C ALA A 330 -14.29 -0.38 5.89
N GLU A 331 -14.22 -1.54 5.25
CA GLU A 331 -14.04 -2.85 5.86
C GLU A 331 -12.57 -3.25 5.84
N GLN A 332 -11.78 -2.71 6.75
CA GLN A 332 -10.35 -3.02 6.89
C GLN A 332 -10.13 -4.51 7.15
N ASN A 333 -9.73 -5.27 6.15
CA ASN A 333 -9.42 -6.71 6.31
C ASN A 333 -7.93 -6.93 6.59
N LEU A 334 -7.54 -6.67 7.83
CA LEU A 334 -6.15 -6.84 8.29
C LEU A 334 -5.70 -8.31 8.25
N GLY A 335 -6.62 -9.27 8.43
CA GLY A 335 -6.33 -10.70 8.37
C GLY A 335 -5.91 -11.14 6.97
N LEU A 336 -6.68 -10.76 5.95
CA LEU A 336 -6.38 -11.06 4.55
C LEU A 336 -5.08 -10.36 4.09
N ALA A 337 -4.90 -9.09 4.44
CA ALA A 337 -3.68 -8.35 4.12
C ALA A 337 -2.43 -8.99 4.76
N SER A 338 -2.56 -9.49 6.00
CA SER A 338 -1.48 -10.23 6.68
C SER A 338 -1.18 -11.56 5.99
N ALA A 339 -2.19 -12.31 5.56
CA ALA A 339 -2.02 -13.55 4.81
C ALA A 339 -1.27 -13.32 3.48
N ILE A 340 -1.64 -12.28 2.72
CA ILE A 340 -0.94 -11.88 1.50
C ILE A 340 0.53 -11.54 1.81
N SER A 341 0.78 -10.79 2.89
CA SER A 341 2.14 -10.39 3.30
C SER A 341 3.02 -11.60 3.67
N VAL A 342 2.46 -12.61 4.34
CA VAL A 342 3.17 -13.86 4.65
C VAL A 342 3.49 -14.63 3.37
N ILE A 343 2.56 -14.71 2.41
CA ILE A 343 2.82 -15.34 1.10
C ILE A 343 3.97 -14.63 0.37
N MET A 344 3.95 -13.29 0.33
CA MET A 344 5.05 -12.51 -0.25
C MET A 344 6.39 -12.81 0.42
N PHE A 345 6.41 -12.85 1.75
CA PHE A 345 7.62 -13.19 2.51
C PHE A 345 8.15 -14.57 2.17
N LEU A 346 7.28 -15.58 2.10
CA LEU A 346 7.68 -16.95 1.77
C LEU A 346 8.25 -17.05 0.34
N ILE A 347 7.68 -16.34 -0.62
CA ILE A 347 8.15 -16.30 -2.01
C ILE A 347 9.54 -15.66 -2.09
N VAL A 348 9.65 -14.43 -1.58
CA VAL A 348 10.90 -13.65 -1.66
C VAL A 348 11.99 -14.32 -0.82
N GLY A 349 11.64 -14.78 0.39
CA GLY A 349 12.55 -15.52 1.27
C GLY A 349 13.03 -16.84 0.66
N GLY A 350 12.12 -17.60 0.05
CA GLY A 350 12.43 -18.85 -0.64
C GLY A 350 13.36 -18.64 -1.83
N LEU A 351 13.08 -17.63 -2.67
CA LEU A 351 13.95 -17.27 -3.79
C LEU A 351 15.34 -16.82 -3.33
N SER A 352 15.39 -16.02 -2.27
CA SER A 352 16.65 -15.53 -1.69
C SER A 352 17.49 -16.67 -1.12
N LEU A 353 16.88 -17.59 -0.37
CA LEU A 353 17.55 -18.78 0.16
C LEU A 353 18.06 -19.71 -0.96
N TRP A 354 17.23 -19.92 -2.00
CA TRP A 354 17.63 -20.71 -3.15
C TRP A 354 18.83 -20.09 -3.89
N SER A 355 18.83 -18.75 -4.06
CA SER A 355 19.94 -18.01 -4.65
C SER A 355 21.23 -18.17 -3.85
N LEU A 356 21.18 -17.98 -2.53
CA LEU A 356 22.32 -18.09 -1.65
C LEU A 356 22.93 -19.51 -1.68
N ARG A 357 22.09 -20.54 -1.69
CA ARG A 357 22.56 -21.94 -1.79
C ARG A 357 23.23 -22.25 -3.13
N ARG A 358 22.76 -21.63 -4.22
CA ARG A 358 23.28 -21.89 -5.55
C ARG A 358 24.54 -21.09 -5.90
N SER A 359 24.74 -19.93 -5.28
CA SER A 359 25.86 -19.02 -5.54
C SER A 359 27.20 -19.45 -4.92
N LYS A 360 27.25 -20.58 -4.17
CA LYS A 360 28.44 -21.07 -3.44
C LYS A 360 29.14 -20.03 -2.53
N VAL A 361 28.51 -18.89 -2.30
CA VAL A 361 29.05 -17.83 -1.44
C VAL A 361 29.20 -18.33 0.00
N LEU A 362 28.40 -19.32 0.42
CA LEU A 362 28.53 -19.96 1.74
C LEU A 362 29.74 -20.88 1.87
N GLU A 363 30.27 -21.46 0.76
CA GLU A 363 31.45 -22.33 0.82
C GLU A 363 32.76 -21.55 1.02
N SER A 364 32.77 -20.23 0.77
CA SER A 364 33.95 -19.38 0.96
C SER A 364 34.04 -18.71 2.33
N VAL A 365 33.01 -18.89 3.20
CA VAL A 365 32.91 -18.26 4.53
C VAL A 365 33.05 -19.30 5.66
N ILE A 366 32.99 -20.59 5.34
CA ILE A 366 33.29 -21.71 6.24
C ILE A 366 34.65 -22.30 5.92
#